data_d44573a1dda86fcc3038be2d3bb97b38
#
_entry.id   d44573a1dda86fcc3038be2d3bb97b38
#
_cell.length_a   1.000
_cell.length_b   1.000
_cell.length_c   1.000
_cell.angle_alpha   90.00
_cell.angle_beta   90.00
_cell.angle_gamma   90.00
#
_symmetry.space_group_name_H-M   'P 1'
#
loop_
_entity.id
_entity.type
_entity.pdbx_description
1 polymer ?
#
loop_
_entity_poly.entity_id
_entity_poly.type
_entity_poly.pdbx_seq_one_letter_code
_entity_poly.pdbx_strand_id
1 'polypeptide(L)'
;MKKLISPNQIGFMKHMGTQDHVFLLQTIVEKVVKKNKKKLYVVFIDFKKAYDTVNRNRLFDKLRKLGINGTYMKNIEAMYKRTEYCIKLKAVHTPPVLSNLGLKQGCPLSHMLFNLYIDDIKDIFDDRCEPITVQNTKISHFLYADDLVILSKSKEGLQRCLDKTHFYSKINLLTISVKKSKSMIFNSSGKFIRNITFHIGDEKIEPVQEFCYLGIDFKCSGTVKHGANVLNDKGNKALRPLMNVIARFKIPPKTAIKLFHTYISPIITYNTENLSKFSDNEIKKFKDDGIFEATAKSKIDTTHRKLLKFIMGVSRSCPNLAISGDTGEIPLSLKSYRLTLNFWHRVTNMDNDTLVKKALLENISLRTNWIITIEKLINTLNIADKIDDPSKFRHATQESLERKWKTWWRQALDNPELSRLTFYREIKNEYGYEEYLNLTNFHQRKLVSKLRCSDHALEIEKGRHKPANVRKRKEERFCIYCDKNAVEDEKHFLYDCTLYDELRKQYHIWRDETYALFLKDNLSETKDFIFKAFSLREENVPSALSG
;
A
#
# COMPACT_ATOMS: atom_id res chain seq x y z
N MET A 1 15.95 3.59 29.80
CA MET A 1 15.43 2.30 29.27
C MET A 1 15.88 1.97 27.83
N LYS A 2 16.00 2.93 26.88
CA LYS A 2 16.52 2.63 25.51
C LYS A 2 17.91 1.95 25.48
N LYS A 3 18.77 2.21 26.44
CA LYS A 3 20.11 1.58 26.53
C LYS A 3 20.11 0.14 27.09
N LEU A 4 18.97 -0.34 27.59
CA LEU A 4 18.85 -1.68 28.21
C LEU A 4 18.41 -2.77 27.21
N ILE A 5 17.82 -2.38 26.08
CA ILE A 5 17.34 -3.31 25.06
C ILE A 5 18.29 -3.28 23.87
N SER A 6 18.63 -4.45 23.35
CA SER A 6 19.56 -4.58 22.22
C SER A 6 18.96 -4.01 20.93
N PRO A 7 19.80 -3.59 19.96
CA PRO A 7 19.34 -3.15 18.64
C PRO A 7 18.57 -4.23 17.86
N ASN A 8 18.67 -5.49 18.25
CA ASN A 8 17.99 -6.62 17.62
C ASN A 8 16.49 -6.67 17.95
N GLN A 9 16.06 -6.04 19.06
CA GLN A 9 14.65 -5.97 19.46
C GLN A 9 14.10 -4.57 19.16
N ILE A 10 13.11 -4.49 18.26
CA ILE A 10 12.49 -3.21 17.90
C ILE A 10 10.97 -3.17 18.13
N GLY A 11 10.37 -4.28 18.54
CA GLY A 11 8.95 -4.33 18.85
C GLY A 11 8.57 -3.31 19.93
N PHE A 12 7.58 -2.46 19.66
CA PHE A 12 7.10 -1.40 20.55
C PHE A 12 8.15 -0.35 20.97
N MET A 13 9.28 -0.28 20.26
CA MET A 13 10.29 0.74 20.50
C MET A 13 9.92 2.06 19.82
N LYS A 14 10.20 3.19 20.51
CA LYS A 14 9.90 4.53 20.00
C LYS A 14 10.60 4.77 18.65
N HIS A 15 9.86 5.28 17.68
CA HIS A 15 10.32 5.56 16.30
C HIS A 15 10.68 4.34 15.47
N MET A 16 10.40 3.12 15.94
CA MET A 16 10.56 1.88 15.20
C MET A 16 9.21 1.32 14.76
N GLY A 17 9.19 0.56 13.68
CA GLY A 17 7.98 -0.07 13.14
C GLY A 17 8.30 -1.39 12.44
N THR A 18 7.25 -2.11 12.03
CA THR A 18 7.38 -3.39 11.30
C THR A 18 8.20 -3.24 10.01
N GLN A 19 8.10 -2.08 9.34
CA GLN A 19 8.85 -1.78 8.12
C GLN A 19 10.37 -1.84 8.32
N ASP A 20 10.88 -1.57 9.52
CA ASP A 20 12.31 -1.58 9.79
C ASP A 20 12.90 -2.99 9.71
N HIS A 21 12.22 -3.99 10.30
CA HIS A 21 12.67 -5.38 10.21
C HIS A 21 12.40 -6.00 8.84
N VAL A 22 11.32 -5.62 8.16
CA VAL A 22 11.10 -6.01 6.76
C VAL A 22 12.22 -5.48 5.88
N PHE A 23 12.63 -4.22 6.06
CA PHE A 23 13.75 -3.61 5.35
C PHE A 23 15.08 -4.32 5.64
N LEU A 24 15.35 -4.65 6.90
CA LEU A 24 16.55 -5.39 7.30
C LEU A 24 16.60 -6.77 6.63
N LEU A 25 15.51 -7.55 6.69
CA LEU A 25 15.44 -8.87 6.06
C LEU A 25 15.62 -8.77 4.54
N GLN A 26 14.97 -7.80 3.89
CA GLN A 26 15.13 -7.56 2.46
C GLN A 26 16.58 -7.20 2.08
N THR A 27 17.25 -6.37 2.88
CA THR A 27 18.64 -6.01 2.69
C THR A 27 19.55 -7.23 2.76
N ILE A 28 19.33 -8.10 3.76
CA ILE A 28 20.08 -9.35 3.91
C ILE A 28 19.85 -10.28 2.71
N VAL A 29 18.61 -10.43 2.27
CA VAL A 29 18.26 -11.22 1.07
C VAL A 29 18.91 -10.62 -0.19
N GLU A 30 18.87 -9.31 -0.37
CA GLU A 30 19.49 -8.62 -1.51
C GLU A 30 21.00 -8.89 -1.53
N LYS A 31 21.69 -8.74 -0.39
CA LYS A 31 23.12 -9.01 -0.24
C LYS A 31 23.49 -10.46 -0.54
N VAL A 32 22.89 -11.38 0.23
CA VAL A 32 23.30 -12.80 0.24
C VAL A 32 22.84 -13.51 -1.03
N VAL A 33 21.56 -13.31 -1.41
CA VAL A 33 20.92 -14.09 -2.45
C VAL A 33 21.06 -13.42 -3.83
N LYS A 34 20.82 -12.12 -3.93
CA LYS A 34 20.83 -11.43 -5.22
C LYS A 34 22.23 -11.05 -5.68
N LYS A 35 23.02 -10.45 -4.80
CA LYS A 35 24.39 -10.00 -5.13
C LYS A 35 25.40 -11.16 -5.05
N ASN A 36 25.46 -11.86 -3.93
CA ASN A 36 26.46 -12.92 -3.71
C ASN A 36 26.06 -14.28 -4.28
N LYS A 37 24.82 -14.46 -4.79
CA LYS A 37 24.29 -15.72 -5.35
C LYS A 37 24.38 -16.92 -4.39
N LYS A 38 24.40 -16.67 -3.08
CA LYS A 38 24.44 -17.70 -2.03
C LYS A 38 23.04 -17.99 -1.49
N LYS A 39 22.88 -19.13 -0.81
CA LYS A 39 21.66 -19.46 -0.06
C LYS A 39 21.67 -18.71 1.28
N LEU A 40 20.47 -18.31 1.72
CA LEU A 40 20.23 -17.79 3.06
C LEU A 40 19.24 -18.70 3.77
N TYR A 41 19.60 -19.20 4.93
CA TYR A 41 18.78 -20.10 5.72
C TYR A 41 18.09 -19.30 6.83
N VAL A 42 16.75 -19.37 6.89
CA VAL A 42 15.95 -18.57 7.82
C VAL A 42 14.90 -19.44 8.49
N VAL A 43 14.68 -19.21 9.79
CA VAL A 43 13.53 -19.76 10.51
C VAL A 43 12.80 -18.63 11.21
N PHE A 44 11.48 -18.64 11.06
CA PHE A 44 10.54 -17.78 11.77
C PHE A 44 9.98 -18.56 12.94
N ILE A 45 10.22 -18.11 14.17
CA ILE A 45 9.82 -18.76 15.40
C ILE A 45 8.59 -18.06 15.98
N ASP A 46 7.56 -18.83 16.33
CA ASP A 46 6.35 -18.39 17.02
C ASP A 46 6.37 -18.95 18.45
N PHE A 47 6.21 -18.11 19.46
CA PHE A 47 6.04 -18.54 20.85
C PHE A 47 4.56 -18.70 21.18
N LYS A 48 4.20 -19.82 21.86
CA LYS A 48 2.81 -20.06 22.30
C LYS A 48 2.44 -19.10 23.40
N LYS A 49 1.46 -18.22 23.16
CA LYS A 49 0.93 -17.30 24.19
C LYS A 49 2.05 -16.56 24.95
N ALA A 50 3.01 -16.00 24.21
CA ALA A 50 4.26 -15.46 24.76
C ALA A 50 4.04 -14.56 25.99
N TYR A 51 3.10 -13.62 25.91
CA TYR A 51 2.77 -12.71 27.03
C TYR A 51 2.10 -13.41 28.21
N ASP A 52 1.24 -14.40 27.95
CA ASP A 52 0.45 -15.08 28.99
C ASP A 52 1.29 -16.10 29.78
N THR A 53 2.42 -16.55 29.21
CA THR A 53 3.28 -17.59 29.80
C THR A 53 4.53 -17.05 30.48
N VAL A 54 4.75 -15.73 30.48
CA VAL A 54 5.91 -15.13 31.17
C VAL A 54 5.93 -15.51 32.64
N ASN A 55 7.03 -16.12 33.06
CA ASN A 55 7.26 -16.39 34.49
C ASN A 55 7.68 -15.11 35.19
N ARG A 56 6.84 -14.62 36.12
CA ARG A 56 7.04 -13.32 36.78
C ARG A 56 8.29 -13.32 37.68
N ASN A 57 8.60 -14.42 38.36
CA ASN A 57 9.81 -14.48 39.18
C ASN A 57 11.07 -14.34 38.35
N ARG A 58 11.15 -15.07 37.22
CA ARG A 58 12.26 -14.92 36.27
C ARG A 58 12.32 -13.52 35.69
N LEU A 59 11.18 -12.92 35.36
CA LEU A 59 11.14 -11.53 34.89
C LEU A 59 11.76 -10.59 35.93
N PHE A 60 11.35 -10.72 37.19
CA PHE A 60 11.84 -9.86 38.27
C PHE A 60 13.34 -10.06 38.50
N ASP A 61 13.84 -11.31 38.43
CA ASP A 61 15.28 -11.58 38.51
C ASP A 61 16.07 -10.96 37.34
N LYS A 62 15.56 -11.04 36.13
CA LYS A 62 16.16 -10.38 34.98
C LYS A 62 16.15 -8.86 35.12
N LEU A 63 15.06 -8.26 35.58
CA LEU A 63 14.98 -6.82 35.81
C LEU A 63 15.99 -6.33 36.85
N ARG A 64 16.18 -7.10 37.95
CA ARG A 64 17.21 -6.79 38.98
C ARG A 64 18.62 -6.88 38.38
N LYS A 65 18.93 -7.91 37.58
CA LYS A 65 20.21 -8.07 36.88
C LYS A 65 20.48 -6.91 35.93
N LEU A 66 19.44 -6.33 35.32
CA LEU A 66 19.53 -5.15 34.47
C LEU A 66 19.67 -3.82 35.25
N GLY A 67 19.75 -3.88 36.59
CA GLY A 67 19.91 -2.72 37.47
C GLY A 67 18.61 -1.98 37.77
N ILE A 68 17.45 -2.59 37.49
CA ILE A 68 16.15 -2.00 37.87
C ILE A 68 15.87 -2.38 39.33
N ASN A 69 16.10 -1.44 40.22
CA ASN A 69 16.04 -1.65 41.69
C ASN A 69 15.17 -0.59 42.39
N GLY A 70 15.10 -0.70 43.73
CA GLY A 70 14.46 0.31 44.58
C GLY A 70 12.97 0.46 44.31
N THR A 71 12.48 1.70 44.28
CA THR A 71 11.05 2.02 44.15
C THR A 71 10.44 1.49 42.86
N TYR A 72 11.18 1.56 41.75
CA TYR A 72 10.70 1.06 40.46
C TYR A 72 10.41 -0.44 40.52
N MET A 73 11.31 -1.22 41.07
CA MET A 73 11.12 -2.68 41.22
C MET A 73 9.95 -3.01 42.12
N LYS A 74 9.85 -2.33 43.29
CA LYS A 74 8.72 -2.50 44.23
C LYS A 74 7.38 -2.20 43.56
N ASN A 75 7.29 -1.14 42.76
CA ASN A 75 6.06 -0.78 42.04
C ASN A 75 5.69 -1.84 40.99
N ILE A 76 6.66 -2.34 40.21
CA ILE A 76 6.42 -3.40 39.23
C ILE A 76 5.94 -4.67 39.92
N GLU A 77 6.59 -5.10 40.99
CA GLU A 77 6.17 -6.27 41.80
C GLU A 77 4.78 -6.11 42.36
N ALA A 78 4.45 -4.93 42.92
CA ALA A 78 3.13 -4.62 43.48
C ALA A 78 2.02 -4.72 42.40
N MET A 79 2.28 -4.27 41.18
CA MET A 79 1.33 -4.39 40.06
C MET A 79 0.97 -5.83 39.70
N TYR A 80 1.87 -6.78 39.97
CA TYR A 80 1.72 -8.21 39.66
C TYR A 80 1.47 -9.10 40.86
N LYS A 81 1.54 -8.58 42.11
CA LYS A 81 1.37 -9.33 43.35
C LYS A 81 0.03 -10.05 43.42
N ARG A 82 -1.04 -9.37 43.00
CA ARG A 82 -2.39 -9.94 42.87
C ARG A 82 -3.02 -9.51 41.56
N THR A 83 -3.02 -10.41 40.60
CA THR A 83 -3.63 -10.16 39.29
C THR A 83 -4.87 -11.04 39.13
N GLU A 84 -6.03 -10.43 39.04
CA GLU A 84 -7.32 -11.10 38.86
C GLU A 84 -7.91 -10.75 37.50
N TYR A 85 -8.54 -11.73 36.88
CA TYR A 85 -9.28 -11.58 35.63
C TYR A 85 -10.74 -11.96 35.84
N CYS A 86 -11.66 -11.17 35.30
CA CYS A 86 -13.06 -11.53 35.18
C CYS A 86 -13.52 -11.36 33.74
N ILE A 87 -14.49 -12.18 33.32
CA ILE A 87 -15.10 -12.06 32.02
C ILE A 87 -16.34 -11.17 32.18
N LYS A 88 -16.42 -10.12 31.37
CA LYS A 88 -17.60 -9.25 31.29
C LYS A 88 -18.52 -9.74 30.18
N LEU A 89 -19.73 -10.17 30.53
CA LEU A 89 -20.78 -10.55 29.60
C LEU A 89 -21.95 -9.58 29.76
N LYS A 90 -22.09 -8.63 28.84
CA LYS A 90 -23.05 -7.50 28.97
C LYS A 90 -22.84 -6.73 30.28
N ALA A 91 -23.81 -6.75 31.18
CA ALA A 91 -23.77 -6.08 32.48
C ALA A 91 -23.23 -6.97 33.64
N VAL A 92 -22.98 -8.24 33.38
CA VAL A 92 -22.57 -9.23 34.40
C VAL A 92 -21.10 -9.54 34.29
N HIS A 93 -20.42 -9.68 35.46
CA HIS A 93 -19.03 -10.12 35.52
C HIS A 93 -18.99 -11.51 36.15
N THR A 94 -18.11 -12.39 35.67
CA THR A 94 -17.81 -13.65 36.34
C THR A 94 -17.07 -13.40 37.66
N PRO A 95 -17.06 -14.36 38.58
CA PRO A 95 -16.12 -14.32 39.69
C PRO A 95 -14.69 -14.14 39.21
N PRO A 96 -13.85 -13.38 39.94
CA PRO A 96 -12.47 -13.17 39.58
C PRO A 96 -11.64 -14.46 39.71
N VAL A 97 -10.77 -14.67 38.69
CA VAL A 97 -9.80 -15.80 38.69
C VAL A 97 -8.40 -15.23 38.89
N LEU A 98 -7.67 -15.74 39.86
CA LEU A 98 -6.30 -15.33 40.16
C LEU A 98 -5.33 -15.87 39.07
N SER A 99 -4.45 -15.03 38.58
CA SER A 99 -3.38 -15.42 37.68
C SER A 99 -2.00 -15.11 38.24
N ASN A 100 -1.16 -16.15 38.34
CA ASN A 100 0.22 -16.05 38.84
C ASN A 100 1.26 -16.01 37.75
N LEU A 101 0.85 -16.10 36.46
CA LEU A 101 1.70 -16.07 35.29
C LEU A 101 1.27 -14.95 34.36
N GLY A 102 2.19 -14.61 33.45
CA GLY A 102 1.93 -13.72 32.32
C GLY A 102 1.94 -12.23 32.66
N LEU A 103 1.95 -11.45 31.60
CA LEU A 103 1.87 -9.99 31.61
C LEU A 103 0.45 -9.54 31.29
N LYS A 104 0.04 -8.41 31.84
CA LYS A 104 -1.30 -7.85 31.64
C LYS A 104 -1.45 -7.38 30.19
N GLN A 105 -2.29 -8.04 29.39
CA GLN A 105 -2.60 -7.60 28.03
C GLN A 105 -3.32 -6.24 28.06
N GLY A 106 -2.91 -5.33 27.17
CA GLY A 106 -3.43 -3.96 27.14
C GLY A 106 -2.75 -2.98 28.12
N CYS A 107 -1.83 -3.44 28.97
CA CYS A 107 -1.02 -2.57 29.80
C CYS A 107 0.18 -2.02 29.00
N PRO A 108 0.39 -0.69 28.94
CA PRO A 108 1.52 -0.09 28.22
C PRO A 108 2.91 -0.57 28.67
N LEU A 109 3.03 -0.95 29.95
CA LEU A 109 4.29 -1.45 30.52
C LEU A 109 4.60 -2.89 30.08
N SER A 110 3.59 -3.70 29.79
CA SER A 110 3.75 -5.13 29.49
C SER A 110 4.65 -5.38 28.28
N HIS A 111 4.56 -4.56 27.23
CA HIS A 111 5.40 -4.71 26.05
C HIS A 111 6.89 -4.48 26.38
N MET A 112 7.17 -3.47 27.19
CA MET A 112 8.54 -3.18 27.62
C MET A 112 9.08 -4.29 28.53
N LEU A 113 8.28 -4.80 29.45
CA LEU A 113 8.66 -5.91 30.34
C LEU A 113 8.93 -7.18 29.54
N PHE A 114 8.12 -7.47 28.52
CA PHE A 114 8.34 -8.61 27.65
C PHE A 114 9.64 -8.46 26.84
N ASN A 115 9.89 -7.28 26.27
CA ASN A 115 11.13 -7.01 25.55
C ASN A 115 12.37 -7.22 26.45
N LEU A 116 12.33 -6.73 27.69
CA LEU A 116 13.41 -6.95 28.67
C LEU A 116 13.54 -8.43 29.09
N TYR A 117 12.41 -9.18 29.12
CA TYR A 117 12.41 -10.59 29.45
C TYR A 117 13.13 -11.45 28.41
N ILE A 118 12.98 -11.11 27.10
CA ILE A 118 13.51 -11.93 26.00
C ILE A 118 14.84 -11.41 25.44
N ASP A 119 15.27 -10.18 25.78
CA ASP A 119 16.42 -9.53 25.14
C ASP A 119 17.76 -10.28 25.33
N ASP A 120 17.92 -11.02 26.41
CA ASP A 120 19.10 -11.83 26.67
C ASP A 120 19.25 -13.07 25.75
N ILE A 121 18.27 -13.33 24.88
CA ILE A 121 18.41 -14.35 23.83
C ILE A 121 19.56 -14.03 22.87
N LYS A 122 19.97 -12.77 22.74
CA LYS A 122 21.14 -12.36 21.95
C LYS A 122 22.43 -13.05 22.40
N ASP A 123 22.54 -13.36 23.70
CA ASP A 123 23.77 -13.87 24.31
C ASP A 123 24.01 -15.36 24.01
N ILE A 124 22.99 -16.08 23.51
CA ILE A 124 23.15 -17.49 23.12
C ILE A 124 23.77 -17.67 21.72
N PHE A 125 23.74 -16.66 20.87
CA PHE A 125 24.23 -16.76 19.50
C PHE A 125 25.70 -16.35 19.39
N ASP A 126 26.55 -17.26 18.95
CA ASP A 126 27.98 -17.09 18.74
C ASP A 126 28.38 -17.27 17.26
N ASP A 127 29.67 -17.20 16.95
CA ASP A 127 30.19 -17.34 15.58
C ASP A 127 29.94 -18.72 14.97
N ARG A 128 29.73 -19.77 15.78
CA ARG A 128 29.35 -21.11 15.29
C ARG A 128 27.95 -21.15 14.69
N CYS A 129 27.13 -20.13 14.96
CA CYS A 129 25.84 -19.90 14.30
C CYS A 129 26.00 -19.39 12.86
N GLU A 130 27.21 -19.05 12.43
CA GLU A 130 27.54 -18.53 11.10
C GLU A 130 26.68 -17.30 10.71
N PRO A 131 26.78 -16.22 11.48
CA PRO A 131 25.95 -15.02 11.32
C PRO A 131 26.14 -14.35 9.97
N ILE A 132 25.12 -13.62 9.53
CA ILE A 132 25.23 -12.75 8.36
C ILE A 132 25.88 -11.43 8.81
N THR A 133 26.85 -10.94 8.03
CA THR A 133 27.45 -9.63 8.29
C THR A 133 26.73 -8.56 7.47
N VAL A 134 26.22 -7.52 8.14
CA VAL A 134 25.65 -6.30 7.53
C VAL A 134 26.50 -5.14 8.00
N GLN A 135 27.14 -4.45 7.10
CA GLN A 135 28.27 -3.60 7.43
C GLN A 135 29.28 -4.38 8.34
N ASN A 136 29.66 -3.87 9.45
CA ASN A 136 30.56 -4.53 10.40
C ASN A 136 29.82 -5.28 11.54
N THR A 137 28.52 -5.54 11.39
CA THR A 137 27.71 -6.16 12.44
C THR A 137 27.29 -7.58 12.04
N LYS A 138 27.59 -8.54 12.93
CA LYS A 138 27.15 -9.93 12.81
C LYS A 138 25.71 -10.06 13.29
N ILE A 139 24.82 -10.62 12.44
CA ILE A 139 23.39 -10.78 12.71
C ILE A 139 23.04 -12.25 12.57
N SER A 140 22.63 -12.89 13.65
CA SER A 140 22.07 -14.26 13.70
C SER A 140 20.57 -14.25 13.91
N HIS A 141 20.03 -13.17 14.49
CA HIS A 141 18.62 -13.05 14.83
C HIS A 141 18.18 -11.59 14.90
N PHE A 142 16.88 -11.38 14.85
CA PHE A 142 16.22 -10.12 15.25
C PHE A 142 14.79 -10.40 15.71
N LEU A 143 14.26 -9.52 16.55
CA LEU A 143 13.01 -9.67 17.28
C LEU A 143 12.07 -8.50 17.03
N TYR A 144 10.82 -8.79 16.76
CA TYR A 144 9.74 -7.82 16.84
C TYR A 144 8.75 -8.30 17.91
N ALA A 145 8.95 -7.86 19.14
CA ALA A 145 8.30 -8.42 20.33
C ALA A 145 8.58 -9.94 20.47
N ASP A 146 7.58 -10.77 20.27
CA ASP A 146 7.67 -12.23 20.30
C ASP A 146 7.97 -12.88 18.94
N ASP A 147 7.86 -12.14 17.84
CA ASP A 147 8.24 -12.62 16.50
C ASP A 147 9.78 -12.68 16.37
N LEU A 148 10.35 -13.87 16.49
CA LEU A 148 11.78 -14.11 16.39
C LEU A 148 12.14 -14.65 15.01
N VAL A 149 13.08 -13.98 14.32
CA VAL A 149 13.70 -14.47 13.09
C VAL A 149 15.13 -14.90 13.39
N ILE A 150 15.48 -16.12 13.03
CA ILE A 150 16.84 -16.66 13.12
C ILE A 150 17.36 -16.89 11.69
N LEU A 151 18.61 -16.53 11.43
CA LEU A 151 19.21 -16.64 10.11
C LEU A 151 20.69 -17.05 10.17
N SER A 152 21.12 -17.77 9.15
CA SER A 152 22.50 -18.26 9.04
C SER A 152 22.95 -18.39 7.58
N LYS A 153 24.29 -18.39 7.38
CA LYS A 153 24.92 -18.67 6.06
C LYS A 153 24.88 -20.13 5.67
N SER A 154 24.74 -21.06 6.64
CA SER A 154 24.73 -22.51 6.39
C SER A 154 23.56 -23.20 7.09
N LYS A 155 23.29 -24.44 6.64
CA LYS A 155 22.31 -25.33 7.28
C LYS A 155 22.73 -25.69 8.70
N GLU A 156 24.00 -26.03 8.87
CA GLU A 156 24.58 -26.45 10.15
C GLU A 156 24.57 -25.29 11.15
N GLY A 157 24.92 -24.07 10.72
CA GLY A 157 24.86 -22.87 11.55
C GLY A 157 23.45 -22.57 12.02
N LEU A 158 22.44 -22.68 11.12
CA LEU A 158 21.04 -22.48 11.49
C LEU A 158 20.55 -23.54 12.50
N GLN A 159 20.91 -24.83 12.32
CA GLN A 159 20.54 -25.88 13.26
C GLN A 159 21.13 -25.60 14.65
N ARG A 160 22.40 -25.23 14.72
CA ARG A 160 23.03 -24.82 16.01
C ARG A 160 22.29 -23.66 16.71
N CYS A 161 21.83 -22.68 15.94
CA CYS A 161 21.01 -21.60 16.49
C CYS A 161 19.69 -22.14 17.06
N LEU A 162 19.05 -23.07 16.39
CA LEU A 162 17.78 -23.67 16.83
C LEU A 162 17.95 -24.50 18.11
N ASP A 163 19.03 -25.29 18.21
CA ASP A 163 19.33 -26.08 19.40
C ASP A 163 19.54 -25.17 20.62
N LYS A 164 20.29 -24.07 20.45
CA LYS A 164 20.47 -23.05 21.50
C LYS A 164 19.16 -22.35 21.86
N THR A 165 18.32 -22.03 20.87
CA THR A 165 17.01 -21.40 21.09
C THR A 165 16.06 -22.35 21.84
N HIS A 166 16.10 -23.65 21.53
CA HIS A 166 15.34 -24.67 22.26
C HIS A 166 15.76 -24.73 23.73
N PHE A 167 17.05 -24.76 24.00
CA PHE A 167 17.59 -24.76 25.37
C PHE A 167 17.21 -23.46 26.12
N TYR A 168 17.36 -22.30 25.47
CA TYR A 168 16.95 -21.01 26.01
C TYR A 168 15.46 -20.98 26.37
N SER A 169 14.60 -21.50 25.48
CA SER A 169 13.16 -21.53 25.70
C SER A 169 12.79 -22.36 26.93
N LYS A 170 13.44 -23.53 27.13
CA LYS A 170 13.26 -24.38 28.33
C LYS A 170 13.66 -23.66 29.60
N ILE A 171 14.84 -23.03 29.62
CA ILE A 171 15.33 -22.26 30.78
C ILE A 171 14.35 -21.12 31.10
N ASN A 172 13.88 -20.40 30.10
CA ASN A 172 13.01 -19.23 30.33
C ASN A 172 11.52 -19.59 30.39
N LEU A 173 11.15 -20.86 30.43
CA LEU A 173 9.77 -21.32 30.48
C LEU A 173 8.88 -20.77 29.36
N LEU A 174 9.49 -20.51 28.21
CA LEU A 174 8.80 -20.13 26.96
C LEU A 174 8.52 -21.39 26.16
N THR A 175 7.34 -21.50 25.56
CA THR A 175 6.99 -22.64 24.72
C THR A 175 7.01 -22.22 23.25
N ILE A 176 7.87 -22.85 22.45
CA ILE A 176 7.90 -22.63 21.01
C ILE A 176 6.74 -23.39 20.35
N SER A 177 6.04 -22.74 19.43
CA SER A 177 5.00 -23.36 18.61
C SER A 177 5.61 -23.92 17.32
N VAL A 178 6.13 -25.15 17.36
CA VAL A 178 6.76 -25.75 16.17
C VAL A 178 5.79 -25.80 14.98
N LYS A 179 4.52 -26.06 15.24
CA LYS A 179 3.46 -26.06 14.20
C LYS A 179 3.33 -24.74 13.44
N LYS A 180 3.49 -23.59 14.12
CA LYS A 180 3.42 -22.26 13.53
C LYS A 180 4.78 -21.75 13.05
N SER A 181 5.86 -22.21 13.66
CA SER A 181 7.22 -21.90 13.22
C SER A 181 7.49 -22.49 11.84
N LYS A 182 8.18 -21.75 10.98
CA LYS A 182 8.43 -22.15 9.58
C LYS A 182 9.88 -21.91 9.20
N SER A 183 10.43 -22.80 8.36
CA SER A 183 11.75 -22.62 7.78
C SER A 183 11.65 -22.23 6.31
N MET A 184 12.52 -21.31 5.87
CA MET A 184 12.59 -20.86 4.49
C MET A 184 14.04 -20.75 4.05
N ILE A 185 14.35 -21.25 2.84
CA ILE A 185 15.67 -21.11 2.25
C ILE A 185 15.55 -20.16 1.06
N PHE A 186 16.06 -18.95 1.23
CA PHE A 186 16.15 -18.01 0.13
C PHE A 186 17.28 -18.40 -0.82
N ASN A 187 17.02 -18.38 -2.13
CA ASN A 187 17.99 -18.72 -3.16
C ASN A 187 17.74 -17.97 -4.47
N SER A 188 18.77 -17.79 -5.27
CA SER A 188 18.70 -17.02 -6.52
C SER A 188 17.83 -17.67 -7.60
N SER A 189 17.68 -19.01 -7.59
CA SER A 189 16.82 -19.73 -8.53
C SER A 189 15.33 -19.61 -8.20
N GLY A 190 14.98 -19.22 -6.96
CA GLY A 190 13.60 -19.16 -6.46
C GLY A 190 12.93 -20.53 -6.33
N LYS A 191 13.68 -21.63 -6.49
CA LYS A 191 13.15 -22.99 -6.35
C LYS A 191 12.92 -23.34 -4.89
N PHE A 192 11.81 -24.01 -4.61
CA PHE A 192 11.50 -24.51 -3.28
C PHE A 192 12.39 -25.72 -2.94
N ILE A 193 13.17 -25.63 -1.86
CA ILE A 193 14.08 -26.69 -1.39
C ILE A 193 13.40 -27.45 -0.26
N ARG A 194 12.90 -28.65 -0.52
CA ARG A 194 12.15 -29.50 0.42
C ARG A 194 13.02 -30.49 1.20
N ASN A 195 14.17 -30.85 0.65
CA ASN A 195 15.05 -31.90 1.19
C ASN A 195 15.96 -31.45 2.34
N ILE A 196 15.88 -30.19 2.74
CA ILE A 196 16.58 -29.67 3.91
C ILE A 196 15.57 -29.44 5.01
N THR A 197 15.77 -30.12 6.14
CA THR A 197 14.89 -30.05 7.31
C THR A 197 15.64 -29.53 8.51
N PHE A 198 14.92 -28.81 9.37
CA PHE A 198 15.40 -28.28 10.64
C PHE A 198 14.54 -28.80 11.77
N HIS A 199 15.11 -28.88 12.98
CA HIS A 199 14.44 -29.40 14.17
C HIS A 199 14.55 -28.42 15.33
N ILE A 200 13.55 -28.45 16.20
CA ILE A 200 13.57 -27.84 17.54
C ILE A 200 13.34 -28.97 18.55
N GLY A 201 14.39 -29.40 19.25
CA GLY A 201 14.37 -30.68 19.94
C GLY A 201 14.10 -31.80 18.97
N ASP A 202 13.13 -32.65 19.26
CA ASP A 202 12.77 -33.80 18.43
C ASP A 202 11.73 -33.45 17.32
N GLU A 203 11.14 -32.24 17.38
CA GLU A 203 10.08 -31.84 16.46
C GLU A 203 10.65 -31.17 15.20
N LYS A 204 10.13 -31.59 14.03
CA LYS A 204 10.53 -31.08 12.72
C LYS A 204 9.80 -29.76 12.41
N ILE A 205 10.56 -28.74 11.97
CA ILE A 205 10.01 -27.49 11.46
C ILE A 205 9.62 -27.68 10.00
N GLU A 206 8.41 -27.24 9.64
CA GLU A 206 7.90 -27.29 8.27
C GLU A 206 8.65 -26.32 7.35
N PRO A 207 9.24 -26.79 6.22
CA PRO A 207 9.80 -25.91 5.21
C PRO A 207 8.68 -25.31 4.36
N VAL A 208 8.76 -24.01 4.07
CA VAL A 208 7.75 -23.28 3.28
C VAL A 208 8.37 -22.53 2.11
N GLN A 209 7.60 -22.42 1.01
CA GLN A 209 7.97 -21.61 -0.15
C GLN A 209 7.64 -20.14 0.05
N GLU A 210 6.60 -19.85 0.82
CA GLU A 210 6.09 -18.52 1.12
C GLU A 210 5.80 -18.40 2.62
N PHE A 211 6.11 -17.24 3.18
CA PHE A 211 5.83 -16.95 4.59
C PHE A 211 5.45 -15.48 4.77
N CYS A 212 4.41 -15.24 5.57
CA CYS A 212 3.98 -13.89 5.93
C CYS A 212 4.72 -13.43 7.19
N TYR A 213 5.74 -12.57 7.01
CA TYR A 213 6.47 -11.96 8.12
C TYR A 213 6.05 -10.51 8.29
N LEU A 214 5.61 -10.15 9.48
CA LEU A 214 5.11 -8.81 9.83
C LEU A 214 4.14 -8.24 8.77
N GLY A 215 3.21 -9.06 8.31
CA GLY A 215 2.19 -8.67 7.34
C GLY A 215 2.62 -8.64 5.87
N ILE A 216 3.89 -8.94 5.58
CA ILE A 216 4.45 -9.00 4.21
C ILE A 216 4.78 -10.44 3.83
N ASP A 217 4.29 -10.85 2.68
CA ASP A 217 4.51 -12.21 2.16
C ASP A 217 5.85 -12.28 1.41
N PHE A 218 6.79 -13.05 1.96
CA PHE A 218 8.09 -13.37 1.38
C PHE A 218 8.02 -14.68 0.60
N LYS A 219 8.69 -14.74 -0.56
CA LYS A 219 8.97 -15.97 -1.31
C LYS A 219 10.44 -16.35 -1.20
N CYS A 220 10.73 -17.64 -1.34
CA CYS A 220 12.11 -18.15 -1.34
C CYS A 220 13.01 -17.53 -2.43
N SER A 221 12.44 -16.93 -3.48
CA SER A 221 13.17 -16.12 -4.47
C SER A 221 13.64 -14.76 -3.96
N GLY A 222 13.16 -14.32 -2.80
CA GLY A 222 13.40 -12.98 -2.27
C GLY A 222 12.76 -11.86 -3.11
N THR A 223 11.75 -12.17 -3.94
CA THR A 223 11.10 -11.14 -4.76
C THR A 223 10.07 -10.34 -3.95
N VAL A 224 10.22 -9.04 -4.00
CA VAL A 224 9.36 -8.05 -3.32
C VAL A 224 8.04 -7.82 -4.07
N LYS A 225 8.05 -8.03 -5.39
CA LYS A 225 6.89 -7.80 -6.28
C LYS A 225 5.66 -8.64 -5.90
N HIS A 226 5.88 -9.81 -5.30
CA HIS A 226 4.82 -10.67 -4.79
C HIS A 226 4.01 -9.99 -3.67
N GLY A 227 4.68 -9.42 -2.68
CA GLY A 227 4.02 -8.72 -1.56
C GLY A 227 3.11 -7.58 -2.01
N ALA A 228 3.53 -6.77 -2.99
CA ALA A 228 2.71 -5.69 -3.54
C ALA A 228 1.42 -6.20 -4.22
N ASN A 229 1.49 -7.32 -4.95
CA ASN A 229 0.30 -7.94 -5.56
C ASN A 229 -0.67 -8.45 -4.49
N VAL A 230 -0.16 -9.11 -3.45
CA VAL A 230 -0.98 -9.61 -2.34
C VAL A 230 -1.68 -8.48 -1.59
N LEU A 231 -0.97 -7.36 -1.34
CA LEU A 231 -1.59 -6.18 -0.71
C LEU A 231 -2.71 -5.59 -1.57
N ASN A 232 -2.50 -5.50 -2.88
CA ASN A 232 -3.55 -5.03 -3.80
C ASN A 232 -4.77 -5.97 -3.81
N ASP A 233 -4.57 -7.29 -3.76
CA ASP A 233 -5.65 -8.26 -3.66
C ASP A 233 -6.40 -8.17 -2.33
N LYS A 234 -5.69 -8.00 -1.20
CA LYS A 234 -6.29 -7.71 0.11
C LYS A 234 -7.13 -6.41 0.05
N GLY A 235 -6.60 -5.35 -0.56
CA GLY A 235 -7.31 -4.10 -0.79
C GLY A 235 -8.57 -4.28 -1.64
N ASN A 236 -8.51 -5.05 -2.72
CA ASN A 236 -9.68 -5.36 -3.56
C ASN A 236 -10.77 -6.14 -2.81
N LYS A 237 -10.39 -7.09 -1.96
CA LYS A 237 -11.33 -7.83 -1.10
C LYS A 237 -12.03 -6.89 -0.11
N ALA A 238 -11.29 -5.97 0.52
CA ALA A 238 -11.82 -4.99 1.45
C ALA A 238 -12.67 -3.89 0.76
N LEU A 239 -12.39 -3.57 -0.51
CA LEU A 239 -13.16 -2.57 -1.26
C LEU A 239 -14.59 -3.01 -1.57
N ARG A 240 -14.86 -4.31 -1.81
CA ARG A 240 -16.19 -4.80 -2.18
C ARG A 240 -17.28 -4.47 -1.14
N PRO A 241 -17.11 -4.78 0.17
CA PRO A 241 -18.06 -4.38 1.20
C PRO A 241 -18.25 -2.85 1.27
N LEU A 242 -17.17 -2.08 1.13
CA LEU A 242 -17.25 -0.62 1.13
C LEU A 242 -18.11 -0.10 -0.04
N MET A 243 -17.93 -0.63 -1.24
CA MET A 243 -18.75 -0.27 -2.41
C MET A 243 -20.24 -0.57 -2.18
N ASN A 244 -20.58 -1.70 -1.53
CA ASN A 244 -21.96 -2.04 -1.18
C ASN A 244 -22.54 -1.03 -0.18
N VAL A 245 -21.77 -0.62 0.82
CA VAL A 245 -22.18 0.42 1.79
C VAL A 245 -22.41 1.76 1.07
N ILE A 246 -21.47 2.17 0.19
CA ILE A 246 -21.60 3.40 -0.60
C ILE A 246 -22.88 3.39 -1.44
N ALA A 247 -23.16 2.28 -2.13
CA ALA A 247 -24.36 2.16 -2.96
C ALA A 247 -25.66 2.17 -2.13
N ARG A 248 -25.69 1.37 -1.06
CA ARG A 248 -26.88 1.21 -0.19
C ARG A 248 -27.29 2.51 0.48
N PHE A 249 -26.32 3.26 0.99
CA PHE A 249 -26.55 4.50 1.73
C PHE A 249 -26.39 5.76 0.88
N LYS A 250 -26.20 5.61 -0.44
CA LYS A 250 -26.03 6.73 -1.39
C LYS A 250 -24.98 7.75 -0.92
N ILE A 251 -23.86 7.23 -0.40
CA ILE A 251 -22.79 8.06 0.18
C ILE A 251 -22.21 9.02 -0.87
N PRO A 252 -22.10 10.33 -0.56
CA PRO A 252 -21.53 11.32 -1.47
C PRO A 252 -20.09 10.97 -1.90
N PRO A 253 -19.69 11.27 -3.16
CA PRO A 253 -18.36 10.96 -3.68
C PRO A 253 -17.19 11.40 -2.81
N LYS A 254 -17.16 12.63 -2.31
CA LYS A 254 -16.11 13.12 -1.38
C LYS A 254 -15.99 12.24 -0.13
N THR A 255 -17.13 11.87 0.45
CA THR A 255 -17.16 10.98 1.63
C THR A 255 -16.70 9.57 1.28
N ALA A 256 -17.12 9.03 0.13
CA ALA A 256 -16.70 7.72 -0.35
C ALA A 256 -15.16 7.65 -0.56
N ILE A 257 -14.58 8.69 -1.15
CA ILE A 257 -13.13 8.86 -1.31
C ILE A 257 -12.44 8.90 0.06
N LYS A 258 -12.97 9.68 1.00
CA LYS A 258 -12.42 9.75 2.37
C LYS A 258 -12.46 8.40 3.07
N LEU A 259 -13.57 7.65 2.95
CA LEU A 259 -13.69 6.29 3.51
C LEU A 259 -12.65 5.34 2.88
N PHE A 260 -12.43 5.43 1.58
CA PHE A 260 -11.38 4.66 0.92
C PHE A 260 -9.99 4.97 1.48
N HIS A 261 -9.65 6.24 1.63
CA HIS A 261 -8.35 6.63 2.19
C HIS A 261 -8.18 6.23 3.66
N THR A 262 -9.29 6.13 4.40
CA THR A 262 -9.27 5.72 5.82
C THR A 262 -9.15 4.20 5.97
N TYR A 263 -9.88 3.41 5.19
CA TYR A 263 -10.01 1.97 5.41
C TYR A 263 -9.27 1.09 4.39
N ILE A 264 -9.14 1.51 3.15
CA ILE A 264 -8.59 0.68 2.06
C ILE A 264 -7.17 1.07 1.70
N SER A 265 -6.90 2.37 1.53
CA SER A 265 -5.58 2.87 1.15
C SER A 265 -4.47 2.38 2.11
N PRO A 266 -4.64 2.33 3.45
CA PRO A 266 -3.61 1.81 4.36
C PRO A 266 -3.27 0.33 4.12
N ILE A 267 -4.25 -0.48 3.69
CA ILE A 267 -4.01 -1.90 3.35
C ILE A 267 -3.11 -2.00 2.13
N ILE A 268 -3.40 -1.23 1.09
CA ILE A 268 -2.67 -1.27 -0.19
C ILE A 268 -1.28 -0.66 -0.04
N THR A 269 -1.15 0.40 0.77
CA THR A 269 0.12 1.12 0.97
C THR A 269 0.92 0.61 2.15
N TYR A 270 0.50 -0.49 2.79
CA TYR A 270 1.24 -1.07 3.90
C TYR A 270 2.64 -1.52 3.46
N ASN A 271 3.67 -1.03 4.13
CA ASN A 271 5.07 -1.37 3.88
C ASN A 271 5.57 -1.06 2.43
N THR A 272 4.85 -0.20 1.70
CA THR A 272 5.26 0.18 0.33
C THR A 272 6.57 0.98 0.31
N GLU A 273 6.99 1.58 1.42
CA GLU A 273 8.29 2.20 1.61
C GLU A 273 9.46 1.25 1.27
N ASN A 274 9.29 -0.04 1.53
CA ASN A 274 10.27 -1.08 1.22
C ASN A 274 10.02 -1.77 -0.13
N LEU A 275 8.75 -1.76 -0.58
CA LEU A 275 8.31 -2.45 -1.78
C LEU A 275 8.39 -1.58 -3.05
N SER A 276 8.31 -0.25 -2.89
CA SER A 276 8.34 0.70 -4.01
C SER A 276 9.77 0.88 -4.51
N LYS A 277 10.16 0.06 -5.49
CA LYS A 277 11.42 0.18 -6.21
C LYS A 277 11.21 -0.07 -7.70
N PHE A 278 11.96 0.63 -8.51
CA PHE A 278 11.96 0.43 -9.95
C PHE A 278 12.69 -0.86 -10.31
N SER A 279 12.18 -1.59 -11.30
CA SER A 279 12.89 -2.71 -11.92
C SER A 279 14.07 -2.20 -12.76
N ASP A 280 15.04 -3.07 -13.08
CA ASP A 280 16.20 -2.73 -13.92
C ASP A 280 15.75 -2.14 -15.27
N ASN A 281 14.69 -2.68 -15.86
CA ASN A 281 14.14 -2.18 -17.12
C ASN A 281 13.51 -0.79 -16.98
N GLU A 282 12.83 -0.51 -15.88
CA GLU A 282 12.29 0.81 -15.58
C GLU A 282 13.42 1.80 -15.35
N ILE A 283 14.43 1.43 -14.54
CA ILE A 283 15.60 2.26 -14.27
C ILE A 283 16.30 2.69 -15.57
N LYS A 284 16.45 1.77 -16.54
CA LYS A 284 17.09 2.04 -17.84
C LYS A 284 16.24 2.95 -18.74
N LYS A 285 14.93 2.86 -18.65
CA LYS A 285 13.98 3.59 -19.51
C LYS A 285 13.61 4.98 -18.99
N PHE A 286 13.85 5.28 -17.73
CA PHE A 286 13.47 6.56 -17.17
C PHE A 286 14.32 7.72 -17.72
N LYS A 287 13.69 8.50 -18.58
CA LYS A 287 13.96 9.93 -18.76
C LYS A 287 13.22 10.68 -17.62
N ASP A 288 13.50 11.94 -17.43
CA ASP A 288 13.13 12.73 -16.23
C ASP A 288 11.66 12.65 -15.78
N ASP A 289 10.70 12.45 -16.71
CA ASP A 289 9.26 12.32 -16.41
C ASP A 289 8.70 10.89 -16.47
N GLY A 290 9.52 9.89 -16.77
CA GLY A 290 9.11 8.48 -16.90
C GLY A 290 8.52 7.89 -15.62
N ILE A 291 8.79 8.50 -14.46
CA ILE A 291 8.20 8.15 -13.16
C ILE A 291 6.68 8.30 -13.19
N PHE A 292 6.15 9.40 -13.75
CA PHE A 292 4.73 9.67 -13.77
C PHE A 292 3.99 8.83 -14.81
N GLU A 293 4.62 8.50 -15.93
CA GLU A 293 4.08 7.53 -16.89
C GLU A 293 3.96 6.12 -16.29
N ALA A 294 4.99 5.65 -15.57
CA ALA A 294 4.97 4.39 -14.84
C ALA A 294 3.88 4.38 -13.76
N THR A 295 3.71 5.51 -13.06
CA THR A 295 2.65 5.74 -12.08
C THR A 295 1.27 5.56 -12.70
N ALA A 296 1.00 6.17 -13.86
CA ALA A 296 -0.29 6.05 -14.56
C ALA A 296 -0.66 4.60 -14.92
N LYS A 297 0.35 3.73 -15.11
CA LYS A 297 0.20 2.30 -15.44
C LYS A 297 0.29 1.38 -14.20
N SER A 298 0.51 1.92 -13.01
CA SER A 298 0.76 1.15 -11.80
C SER A 298 -0.42 0.26 -11.40
N LYS A 299 -0.12 -0.99 -11.00
CA LYS A 299 -1.10 -1.94 -10.48
C LYS A 299 -1.64 -1.54 -9.11
N ILE A 300 -0.85 -0.84 -8.28
CA ILE A 300 -1.24 -0.32 -6.97
C ILE A 300 -2.49 0.56 -7.09
N ASP A 301 -2.60 1.32 -8.18
CA ASP A 301 -3.71 2.23 -8.41
C ASP A 301 -4.98 1.56 -8.94
N THR A 302 -4.94 0.27 -9.27
CA THR A 302 -6.09 -0.43 -9.87
C THR A 302 -7.31 -0.44 -8.95
N THR A 303 -7.11 -0.69 -7.66
CA THR A 303 -8.18 -0.71 -6.65
C THR A 303 -8.75 0.68 -6.42
N HIS A 304 -7.91 1.71 -6.39
CA HIS A 304 -8.32 3.11 -6.26
C HIS A 304 -9.15 3.55 -7.47
N ARG A 305 -8.64 3.35 -8.68
CA ARG A 305 -9.35 3.64 -9.92
C ARG A 305 -10.69 2.92 -10.02
N LYS A 306 -10.80 1.69 -9.50
CA LYS A 306 -12.07 0.95 -9.46
C LYS A 306 -13.12 1.65 -8.60
N LEU A 307 -12.76 2.18 -7.44
CA LEU A 307 -13.67 3.00 -6.63
C LEU A 307 -14.07 4.27 -7.38
N LEU A 308 -13.10 5.03 -7.91
CA LEU A 308 -13.38 6.29 -8.58
C LEU A 308 -14.33 6.10 -9.76
N LYS A 309 -14.11 5.09 -10.60
CA LYS A 309 -15.02 4.73 -11.69
C LYS A 309 -16.41 4.35 -11.18
N PHE A 310 -16.50 3.63 -10.08
CA PHE A 310 -17.78 3.24 -9.47
C PHE A 310 -18.58 4.45 -8.98
N ILE A 311 -17.97 5.39 -8.26
CA ILE A 311 -18.67 6.58 -7.74
C ILE A 311 -19.07 7.56 -8.85
N MET A 312 -18.33 7.60 -9.96
CA MET A 312 -18.66 8.37 -11.15
C MET A 312 -19.71 7.67 -12.04
N GLY A 313 -19.89 6.37 -11.89
CA GLY A 313 -20.80 5.58 -12.73
C GLY A 313 -20.33 5.34 -14.15
N VAL A 314 -19.01 5.36 -14.39
CA VAL A 314 -18.38 5.17 -15.69
C VAL A 314 -17.87 3.73 -15.89
N SER A 315 -17.61 3.35 -17.14
CA SER A 315 -17.16 2.01 -17.51
C SER A 315 -15.73 1.72 -17.06
N ARG A 316 -15.33 0.43 -17.11
CA ARG A 316 -13.94 0.02 -16.83
C ARG A 316 -12.95 0.57 -17.85
N SER A 317 -13.39 0.79 -19.10
CA SER A 317 -12.60 1.31 -20.20
C SER A 317 -12.43 2.83 -20.17
N CYS A 318 -13.18 3.56 -19.35
CA CYS A 318 -13.07 5.00 -19.21
C CYS A 318 -11.62 5.44 -18.93
N PRO A 319 -11.10 6.48 -19.64
CA PRO A 319 -9.70 6.91 -19.52
C PRO A 319 -9.33 7.36 -18.10
N ASN A 320 -8.21 6.85 -17.60
CA ASN A 320 -7.77 7.15 -16.22
C ASN A 320 -7.38 8.63 -16.03
N LEU A 321 -6.94 9.33 -17.09
CA LEU A 321 -6.63 10.75 -17.02
C LEU A 321 -7.88 11.59 -16.70
N ALA A 322 -9.03 11.27 -17.31
CA ALA A 322 -10.29 11.95 -17.00
C ALA A 322 -10.77 11.63 -15.57
N ILE A 323 -10.68 10.36 -15.14
CA ILE A 323 -11.06 9.96 -13.79
C ILE A 323 -10.27 10.73 -12.72
N SER A 324 -8.94 10.76 -12.84
CA SER A 324 -8.09 11.47 -11.89
C SER A 324 -8.27 12.98 -11.97
N GLY A 325 -8.45 13.53 -13.17
CA GLY A 325 -8.67 14.95 -13.38
C GLY A 325 -9.96 15.46 -12.76
N ASP A 326 -11.09 14.73 -12.92
CA ASP A 326 -12.40 15.15 -12.39
C ASP A 326 -12.56 14.86 -10.88
N THR A 327 -11.93 13.80 -10.37
CA THR A 327 -11.96 13.50 -8.93
C THR A 327 -10.92 14.27 -8.13
N GLY A 328 -9.91 14.84 -8.79
CA GLY A 328 -8.78 15.50 -8.14
C GLY A 328 -7.86 14.53 -7.37
N GLU A 329 -8.06 13.22 -7.56
CA GLU A 329 -7.38 12.19 -6.78
C GLU A 329 -6.01 11.84 -7.34
N ILE A 330 -5.01 11.94 -6.47
CA ILE A 330 -3.63 11.59 -6.78
C ILE A 330 -3.43 10.08 -6.68
N PRO A 331 -2.71 9.44 -7.64
CA PRO A 331 -2.44 8.01 -7.59
C PRO A 331 -1.78 7.54 -6.28
N LEU A 332 -2.19 6.37 -5.78
CA LEU A 332 -1.61 5.77 -4.58
C LEU A 332 -0.12 5.43 -4.74
N SER A 333 0.33 5.17 -5.96
CA SER A 333 1.76 4.97 -6.26
C SER A 333 2.61 6.21 -5.89
N LEU A 334 2.09 7.43 -6.07
CA LEU A 334 2.78 8.64 -5.59
C LEU A 334 2.79 8.73 -4.06
N LYS A 335 1.71 8.29 -3.39
CA LYS A 335 1.72 8.15 -1.94
C LYS A 335 2.78 7.15 -1.49
N SER A 336 2.95 6.04 -2.21
CA SER A 336 4.00 5.06 -1.92
C SER A 336 5.40 5.67 -2.06
N TYR A 337 5.67 6.46 -3.11
CA TYR A 337 6.97 7.16 -3.24
C TYR A 337 7.21 8.15 -2.11
N ARG A 338 6.19 8.89 -1.68
CA ARG A 338 6.27 9.76 -0.51
C ARG A 338 6.63 8.97 0.76
N LEU A 339 6.00 7.81 0.99
CA LEU A 339 6.30 6.95 2.12
C LEU A 339 7.74 6.43 2.05
N THR A 340 8.22 6.03 0.86
CA THR A 340 9.59 5.58 0.63
C THR A 340 10.62 6.67 0.95
N LEU A 341 10.41 7.89 0.46
CA LEU A 341 11.29 9.03 0.73
C LEU A 341 11.29 9.40 2.22
N ASN A 342 10.12 9.43 2.86
CA ASN A 342 10.01 9.71 4.29
C ASN A 342 10.67 8.61 5.14
N PHE A 343 10.56 7.35 4.75
CA PHE A 343 11.24 6.24 5.41
C PHE A 343 12.76 6.37 5.27
N TRP A 344 13.26 6.56 4.05
CA TRP A 344 14.67 6.78 3.78
C TRP A 344 15.23 7.94 4.61
N HIS A 345 14.56 9.08 4.59
CA HIS A 345 14.97 10.26 5.33
C HIS A 345 15.00 10.01 6.85
N ARG A 346 13.97 9.32 7.39
CA ARG A 346 13.94 8.92 8.81
C ARG A 346 15.13 8.04 9.17
N VAL A 347 15.42 7.02 8.35
CA VAL A 347 16.52 6.07 8.61
C VAL A 347 17.88 6.74 8.44
N THR A 348 18.02 7.68 7.51
CA THR A 348 19.24 8.47 7.33
C THR A 348 19.61 9.25 8.60
N ASN A 349 18.63 9.74 9.34
CA ASN A 349 18.80 10.51 10.57
C ASN A 349 18.76 9.66 11.87
N MET A 350 18.80 8.33 11.76
CA MET A 350 18.91 7.43 12.93
C MET A 350 20.35 7.27 13.42
N ASP A 351 20.48 6.82 14.68
CA ASP A 351 21.75 6.45 15.27
C ASP A 351 22.44 5.33 14.44
N ASN A 352 23.74 5.45 14.23
CA ASN A 352 24.54 4.51 13.44
C ASN A 352 24.53 3.08 14.00
N ASP A 353 24.23 2.91 15.29
CA ASP A 353 24.18 1.60 15.95
C ASP A 353 22.89 0.82 15.68
N THR A 354 21.85 1.45 15.12
CA THR A 354 20.61 0.77 14.79
C THR A 354 20.78 -0.18 13.61
N LEU A 355 20.21 -1.38 13.66
CA LEU A 355 20.29 -2.36 12.57
C LEU A 355 19.69 -1.84 11.27
N VAL A 356 18.63 -1.03 11.35
CA VAL A 356 17.98 -0.46 10.16
C VAL A 356 18.89 0.60 9.49
N LYS A 357 19.64 1.39 10.26
CA LYS A 357 20.65 2.31 9.70
C LYS A 357 21.78 1.55 9.03
N LYS A 358 22.27 0.47 9.64
CA LYS A 358 23.27 -0.41 9.05
C LYS A 358 22.76 -1.06 7.76
N ALA A 359 21.47 -1.46 7.72
CA ALA A 359 20.84 -1.95 6.51
C ALA A 359 20.79 -0.87 5.40
N LEU A 360 20.51 0.39 5.73
CA LEU A 360 20.56 1.49 4.78
C LEU A 360 21.98 1.66 4.21
N LEU A 361 23.00 1.72 5.06
CA LEU A 361 24.41 1.84 4.62
C LEU A 361 24.83 0.66 3.74
N GLU A 362 24.33 -0.55 4.03
CA GLU A 362 24.57 -1.72 3.20
C GLU A 362 23.88 -1.59 1.83
N ASN A 363 22.63 -1.10 1.77
CA ASN A 363 21.94 -0.84 0.50
C ASN A 363 22.66 0.21 -0.36
N ILE A 364 23.24 1.24 0.27
CA ILE A 364 24.06 2.26 -0.41
C ILE A 364 25.32 1.61 -1.00
N SER A 365 26.06 0.83 -0.21
CA SER A 365 27.29 0.16 -0.67
C SER A 365 27.04 -0.86 -1.79
N LEU A 366 25.92 -1.57 -1.73
CA LEU A 366 25.48 -2.53 -2.75
C LEU A 366 24.84 -1.86 -3.98
N ARG A 367 24.62 -0.56 -3.94
CA ARG A 367 23.89 0.20 -4.97
C ARG A 367 22.62 -0.51 -5.43
N THR A 368 21.74 -0.78 -4.47
CA THR A 368 20.50 -1.52 -4.75
C THR A 368 19.51 -0.67 -5.55
N ASN A 369 18.56 -1.34 -6.25
CA ASN A 369 17.52 -0.64 -7.01
C ASN A 369 16.65 0.28 -6.12
N TRP A 370 16.55 -0.03 -4.85
CA TRP A 370 15.83 0.81 -3.89
C TRP A 370 16.55 2.15 -3.69
N ILE A 371 17.88 2.15 -3.52
CA ILE A 371 18.70 3.38 -3.44
C ILE A 371 18.63 4.17 -4.75
N ILE A 372 18.80 3.51 -5.90
CA ILE A 372 18.70 4.16 -7.21
C ILE A 372 17.32 4.81 -7.41
N THR A 373 16.26 4.16 -6.92
CA THR A 373 14.90 4.73 -6.96
C THR A 373 14.82 6.02 -6.15
N ILE A 374 15.40 6.04 -4.94
CA ILE A 374 15.41 7.23 -4.06
C ILE A 374 16.20 8.37 -4.71
N GLU A 375 17.41 8.10 -5.21
CA GLU A 375 18.23 9.10 -5.90
C GLU A 375 17.46 9.73 -7.08
N LYS A 376 16.83 8.91 -7.89
CA LYS A 376 16.00 9.40 -9.01
C LYS A 376 14.80 10.22 -8.54
N LEU A 377 14.11 9.78 -7.48
CA LEU A 377 12.98 10.54 -6.93
C LEU A 377 13.44 11.91 -6.40
N ILE A 378 14.52 11.97 -5.63
CA ILE A 378 15.07 13.22 -5.10
C ILE A 378 15.43 14.19 -6.22
N ASN A 379 16.12 13.70 -7.27
CA ASN A 379 16.52 14.50 -8.42
C ASN A 379 15.29 14.97 -9.22
N THR A 380 14.36 14.06 -9.53
CA THR A 380 13.13 14.41 -10.27
C THR A 380 12.30 15.44 -9.52
N LEU A 381 12.24 15.37 -8.19
CA LEU A 381 11.45 16.30 -7.38
C LEU A 381 12.17 17.60 -7.05
N ASN A 382 13.48 17.69 -7.31
CA ASN A 382 14.33 18.85 -6.96
C ASN A 382 14.23 19.21 -5.47
N ILE A 383 14.42 18.22 -4.58
CA ILE A 383 14.29 18.38 -3.11
C ILE A 383 15.59 18.10 -2.35
N ALA A 384 16.72 18.01 -3.04
CA ALA A 384 18.01 17.68 -2.44
C ALA A 384 18.43 18.71 -1.37
N ASP A 385 18.15 19.98 -1.58
CA ASP A 385 18.44 21.10 -0.68
C ASP A 385 17.59 21.13 0.61
N LYS A 386 16.59 20.25 0.73
CA LYS A 386 15.70 20.16 1.90
C LYS A 386 16.02 18.99 2.83
N ILE A 387 17.02 18.17 2.49
CA ILE A 387 17.32 16.90 3.22
C ILE A 387 17.69 17.15 4.69
N ASP A 388 18.34 18.26 5.00
CA ASP A 388 18.82 18.53 6.36
C ASP A 388 17.72 18.91 7.36
N ASP A 389 16.53 19.30 6.88
CA ASP A 389 15.39 19.65 7.72
C ASP A 389 14.22 18.67 7.51
N PRO A 390 13.92 17.80 8.51
CA PRO A 390 12.88 16.77 8.38
C PRO A 390 11.48 17.30 8.09
N SER A 391 11.11 18.47 8.60
CA SER A 391 9.78 19.03 8.36
C SER A 391 9.70 19.62 6.96
N LYS A 392 10.70 20.37 6.55
CA LYS A 392 10.79 20.93 5.19
C LYS A 392 10.89 19.84 4.15
N PHE A 393 11.66 18.78 4.39
CA PHE A 393 11.78 17.65 3.47
C PHE A 393 10.43 16.97 3.22
N ARG A 394 9.67 16.67 4.28
CA ARG A 394 8.34 16.04 4.15
C ARG A 394 7.35 16.90 3.38
N HIS A 395 7.32 18.19 3.68
CA HIS A 395 6.43 19.15 3.02
C HIS A 395 6.81 19.30 1.54
N ALA A 396 8.10 19.55 1.24
CA ALA A 396 8.61 19.69 -0.12
C ALA A 396 8.38 18.42 -0.96
N THR A 397 8.55 17.24 -0.36
CA THR A 397 8.29 15.96 -1.04
C THR A 397 6.82 15.86 -1.48
N GLN A 398 5.88 16.17 -0.58
CA GLN A 398 4.45 16.12 -0.92
C GLN A 398 4.10 17.15 -1.98
N GLU A 399 4.46 18.40 -1.77
CA GLU A 399 4.16 19.51 -2.69
C GLU A 399 4.75 19.27 -4.09
N SER A 400 6.03 18.84 -4.17
CA SER A 400 6.68 18.58 -5.45
C SER A 400 6.07 17.39 -6.20
N LEU A 401 5.68 16.30 -5.50
CA LEU A 401 4.98 15.18 -6.11
C LEU A 401 3.64 15.61 -6.70
N GLU A 402 2.84 16.39 -5.94
CA GLU A 402 1.54 16.87 -6.38
C GLU A 402 1.66 17.83 -7.57
N ARG A 403 2.54 18.81 -7.48
CA ARG A 403 2.77 19.80 -8.55
C ARG A 403 3.23 19.13 -9.85
N LYS A 404 4.25 18.28 -9.78
CA LYS A 404 4.78 17.59 -10.96
C LYS A 404 3.79 16.59 -11.55
N TRP A 405 2.99 15.92 -10.71
CA TRP A 405 1.90 15.08 -11.21
C TRP A 405 0.87 15.89 -12.00
N LYS A 406 0.43 17.05 -11.50
CA LYS A 406 -0.52 17.91 -12.18
C LYS A 406 0.04 18.42 -13.53
N THR A 407 1.32 18.81 -13.54
CA THR A 407 2.01 19.22 -14.78
C THR A 407 2.07 18.07 -15.79
N TRP A 408 2.51 16.88 -15.37
CA TRP A 408 2.56 15.71 -16.24
C TRP A 408 1.16 15.31 -16.73
N TRP A 409 0.16 15.34 -15.87
CA TRP A 409 -1.23 15.06 -16.24
C TRP A 409 -1.71 15.98 -17.38
N ARG A 410 -1.43 17.27 -17.28
CA ARG A 410 -1.80 18.23 -18.33
C ARG A 410 -1.07 17.92 -19.64
N GLN A 411 0.23 17.69 -19.60
CA GLN A 411 1.02 17.30 -20.79
C GLN A 411 0.50 15.99 -21.41
N ALA A 412 0.18 14.99 -20.58
CA ALA A 412 -0.37 13.72 -21.05
C ALA A 412 -1.79 13.87 -21.65
N LEU A 413 -2.59 14.78 -21.11
CA LEU A 413 -3.92 15.11 -21.65
C LEU A 413 -3.81 15.81 -22.99
N ASP A 414 -2.86 16.73 -23.16
CA ASP A 414 -2.65 17.50 -24.39
C ASP A 414 -1.99 16.69 -25.51
N ASN A 415 -1.33 15.58 -25.19
CA ASN A 415 -0.70 14.71 -26.18
C ASN A 415 -1.74 13.81 -26.88
N PRO A 416 -1.98 13.97 -28.19
CA PRO A 416 -2.97 13.18 -28.95
C PRO A 416 -2.66 11.68 -29.00
N GLU A 417 -1.39 11.28 -28.88
CA GLU A 417 -0.98 9.87 -28.86
C GLU A 417 -1.32 9.18 -27.53
N LEU A 418 -1.29 9.93 -26.43
CA LEU A 418 -1.55 9.43 -25.09
C LEU A 418 -3.01 9.61 -24.66
N SER A 419 -3.71 10.60 -25.20
CA SER A 419 -5.07 10.95 -24.80
C SER A 419 -6.03 11.04 -25.97
N ARG A 420 -7.13 10.28 -25.89
CA ARG A 420 -8.27 10.30 -26.81
C ARG A 420 -9.33 11.33 -26.41
N LEU A 421 -9.10 12.07 -25.35
CA LEU A 421 -10.05 12.93 -24.65
C LEU A 421 -10.13 14.32 -25.31
N THR A 422 -10.53 14.38 -26.60
CA THR A 422 -10.59 15.66 -27.35
C THR A 422 -11.56 16.64 -26.71
N PHE A 423 -12.80 16.23 -26.46
CA PHE A 423 -13.80 17.07 -25.79
C PHE A 423 -13.40 17.40 -24.35
N TYR A 424 -12.96 16.41 -23.58
CA TYR A 424 -12.52 16.61 -22.20
C TYR A 424 -11.42 17.65 -22.07
N ARG A 425 -10.48 17.70 -23.01
CA ARG A 425 -9.38 18.68 -23.06
C ARG A 425 -9.87 20.12 -23.16
N GLU A 426 -10.97 20.34 -23.85
CA GLU A 426 -11.57 21.66 -24.02
C GLU A 426 -12.33 22.12 -22.76
N ILE A 427 -12.94 21.20 -22.04
CA ILE A 427 -13.77 21.50 -20.88
C ILE A 427 -13.05 21.37 -19.52
N LYS A 428 -11.82 20.86 -19.51
CA LYS A 428 -11.05 20.62 -18.27
C LYS A 428 -9.70 21.31 -18.32
N ASN A 429 -9.62 22.48 -17.68
CA ASN A 429 -8.39 23.30 -17.68
C ASN A 429 -7.49 22.97 -16.49
N GLU A 430 -8.06 22.71 -15.31
CA GLU A 430 -7.31 22.51 -14.07
C GLU A 430 -7.54 21.11 -13.47
N TYR A 431 -6.50 20.53 -12.90
CA TYR A 431 -6.59 19.30 -12.14
C TYR A 431 -7.27 19.55 -10.80
N GLY A 432 -8.40 18.92 -10.54
CA GLY A 432 -9.12 19.09 -9.28
C GLY A 432 -10.51 18.47 -9.28
N TYR A 433 -11.13 18.44 -8.12
CA TYR A 433 -12.46 17.87 -7.93
C TYR A 433 -13.54 18.71 -8.60
N GLU A 434 -14.34 18.09 -9.47
CA GLU A 434 -15.42 18.73 -10.20
C GLU A 434 -16.74 18.78 -9.40
N GLU A 435 -17.40 19.94 -9.44
CA GLU A 435 -18.62 20.18 -8.66
C GLU A 435 -19.80 19.28 -9.06
N TYR A 436 -19.88 18.85 -10.33
CA TYR A 436 -20.95 17.95 -10.76
C TYR A 436 -20.95 16.59 -10.02
N LEU A 437 -19.82 16.20 -9.44
CA LEU A 437 -19.73 14.99 -8.61
C LEU A 437 -20.52 15.11 -7.30
N ASN A 438 -20.89 16.33 -6.89
CA ASN A 438 -21.76 16.56 -5.75
C ASN A 438 -23.27 16.37 -6.05
N LEU A 439 -23.65 16.14 -7.32
CA LEU A 439 -25.02 15.85 -7.68
C LEU A 439 -25.56 14.66 -6.88
N THR A 440 -26.66 14.84 -6.18
CA THR A 440 -27.28 13.81 -5.32
C THR A 440 -27.91 12.69 -6.14
N ASN A 441 -28.49 13.03 -7.31
CA ASN A 441 -29.04 12.04 -8.25
C ASN A 441 -27.89 11.32 -8.96
N PHE A 442 -27.71 10.04 -8.62
CA PHE A 442 -26.66 9.22 -9.20
C PHE A 442 -26.79 9.08 -10.73
N HIS A 443 -28.01 8.99 -11.24
CA HIS A 443 -28.24 8.82 -12.68
C HIS A 443 -27.79 10.05 -13.48
N GLN A 444 -28.16 11.25 -13.03
CA GLN A 444 -27.69 12.51 -13.62
C GLN A 444 -26.16 12.64 -13.54
N ARG A 445 -25.58 12.40 -12.37
CA ARG A 445 -24.13 12.41 -12.18
C ARG A 445 -23.43 11.45 -13.15
N LYS A 446 -23.93 10.23 -13.30
CA LYS A 446 -23.41 9.22 -14.22
C LYS A 446 -23.44 9.70 -15.67
N LEU A 447 -24.52 10.30 -16.13
CA LEU A 447 -24.62 10.81 -17.52
C LEU A 447 -23.65 11.95 -17.78
N VAL A 448 -23.54 12.91 -16.85
CA VAL A 448 -22.56 14.00 -16.93
C VAL A 448 -21.13 13.44 -16.92
N SER A 449 -20.81 12.51 -16.02
CA SER A 449 -19.48 11.86 -15.99
C SER A 449 -19.16 11.17 -17.30
N LYS A 450 -20.13 10.43 -17.84
CA LYS A 450 -19.95 9.69 -19.10
C LYS A 450 -19.70 10.62 -20.28
N LEU A 451 -20.48 11.70 -20.40
CA LEU A 451 -20.30 12.68 -21.48
C LEU A 451 -18.93 13.35 -21.38
N ARG A 452 -18.56 13.88 -20.21
CA ARG A 452 -17.27 14.55 -19.98
C ARG A 452 -16.09 13.62 -20.27
N CYS A 453 -16.15 12.38 -19.81
CA CYS A 453 -15.01 11.45 -19.87
C CYS A 453 -14.97 10.61 -21.17
N SER A 454 -15.74 10.96 -22.20
CA SER A 454 -15.83 10.19 -23.46
C SER A 454 -16.11 8.69 -23.23
N ASP A 455 -17.10 8.41 -22.34
CA ASP A 455 -17.56 7.05 -21.97
C ASP A 455 -19.06 6.89 -22.26
N HIS A 456 -19.59 7.67 -23.18
CA HIS A 456 -21.01 7.77 -23.53
C HIS A 456 -21.40 6.87 -24.72
N ALA A 457 -22.70 6.90 -25.05
CA ALA A 457 -23.29 6.06 -26.08
C ALA A 457 -23.46 6.76 -27.45
N LEU A 458 -22.75 7.88 -27.71
CA LEU A 458 -22.72 8.51 -29.03
C LEU A 458 -21.92 7.66 -30.01
N GLU A 459 -22.20 7.76 -31.33
CA GLU A 459 -21.58 6.91 -32.35
C GLU A 459 -20.04 7.07 -32.43
N ILE A 460 -19.51 8.24 -32.04
CA ILE A 460 -18.06 8.46 -31.95
C ILE A 460 -17.40 7.46 -31.00
N GLU A 461 -18.03 7.11 -29.88
CA GLU A 461 -17.50 6.15 -28.91
C GLU A 461 -18.01 4.72 -29.17
N LYS A 462 -19.29 4.50 -29.50
CA LYS A 462 -19.81 3.17 -29.88
C LYS A 462 -19.01 2.55 -31.01
N GLY A 463 -18.71 3.34 -32.07
CA GLY A 463 -17.94 2.87 -33.21
C GLY A 463 -16.53 2.41 -32.86
N ARG A 464 -15.95 2.94 -31.77
CA ARG A 464 -14.60 2.56 -31.29
C ARG A 464 -14.56 1.13 -30.74
N HIS A 465 -15.63 0.68 -30.12
CA HIS A 465 -15.74 -0.64 -29.46
C HIS A 465 -16.20 -1.75 -30.40
N LYS A 466 -16.53 -1.44 -31.65
CA LYS A 466 -16.89 -2.45 -32.65
C LYS A 466 -15.68 -3.30 -33.05
N PRO A 467 -15.87 -4.58 -33.41
CA PRO A 467 -14.82 -5.43 -33.97
C PRO A 467 -14.13 -4.79 -35.17
N ALA A 468 -12.86 -5.11 -35.39
CA ALA A 468 -12.03 -4.44 -36.42
C ALA A 468 -12.62 -4.50 -37.83
N ASN A 469 -13.27 -5.62 -38.16
CA ASN A 469 -13.90 -5.86 -39.48
C ASN A 469 -15.14 -5.00 -39.78
N VAL A 470 -15.80 -4.46 -38.75
CA VAL A 470 -17.00 -3.60 -38.87
C VAL A 470 -16.79 -2.20 -38.30
N ARG A 471 -15.56 -1.89 -37.88
CA ARG A 471 -15.24 -0.60 -37.27
C ARG A 471 -15.10 0.48 -38.33
N LYS A 472 -16.01 1.44 -38.34
CA LYS A 472 -15.93 2.62 -39.14
C LYS A 472 -14.80 3.56 -38.69
N ARG A 473 -14.21 4.31 -39.61
CA ARG A 473 -13.29 5.41 -39.28
C ARG A 473 -14.00 6.48 -38.46
N LYS A 474 -13.25 7.32 -37.77
CA LYS A 474 -13.81 8.34 -36.87
C LYS A 474 -14.76 9.27 -37.64
N GLU A 475 -14.37 9.67 -38.85
CA GLU A 475 -15.06 10.59 -39.73
C GLU A 475 -16.34 9.99 -40.34
N GLU A 476 -16.53 8.68 -40.27
CA GLU A 476 -17.67 7.95 -40.84
C GLU A 476 -18.73 7.57 -39.78
N ARG A 477 -18.56 8.02 -38.53
CA ARG A 477 -19.49 7.71 -37.41
C ARG A 477 -20.56 8.77 -37.30
N PHE A 478 -21.39 8.81 -38.33
CA PHE A 478 -22.44 9.83 -38.48
C PHE A 478 -23.56 9.66 -37.44
N CYS A 479 -24.21 10.78 -37.13
CA CYS A 479 -25.42 10.82 -36.34
C CYS A 479 -26.56 10.09 -37.07
N ILE A 480 -27.27 9.23 -36.38
CA ILE A 480 -28.41 8.47 -36.93
C ILE A 480 -29.75 9.11 -36.56
N TYR A 481 -29.76 10.25 -35.90
CA TYR A 481 -30.92 10.94 -35.39
C TYR A 481 -31.25 12.26 -36.12
N CYS A 482 -30.40 12.71 -37.02
CA CYS A 482 -30.62 13.91 -37.80
C CYS A 482 -30.02 13.76 -39.20
N ASP A 483 -30.48 14.60 -40.16
CA ASP A 483 -30.11 14.53 -41.57
C ASP A 483 -28.88 15.38 -41.93
N LYS A 484 -28.12 15.85 -40.89
CA LYS A 484 -26.96 16.75 -41.13
C LYS A 484 -25.71 16.03 -41.66
N ASN A 485 -25.70 14.70 -41.76
CA ASN A 485 -24.54 13.90 -42.16
C ASN A 485 -23.26 14.29 -41.40
N ALA A 486 -23.38 14.65 -40.12
CA ALA A 486 -22.31 15.05 -39.26
C ALA A 486 -21.90 13.92 -38.33
N VAL A 487 -20.61 13.87 -37.96
CA VAL A 487 -20.12 12.91 -36.96
C VAL A 487 -20.83 13.14 -35.63
N GLU A 488 -21.35 12.08 -35.02
CA GLU A 488 -22.03 12.19 -33.75
C GLU A 488 -21.00 12.17 -32.62
N ASP A 489 -20.38 13.33 -32.37
CA ASP A 489 -19.50 13.60 -31.23
C ASP A 489 -20.23 14.42 -30.15
N GLU A 490 -19.50 14.77 -29.09
CA GLU A 490 -20.04 15.53 -27.96
C GLU A 490 -20.53 16.93 -28.38
N LYS A 491 -19.85 17.58 -29.32
CA LYS A 491 -20.24 18.91 -29.82
C LYS A 491 -21.51 18.85 -30.68
N HIS A 492 -21.60 17.86 -31.59
CA HIS A 492 -22.80 17.62 -32.35
C HIS A 492 -24.00 17.34 -31.43
N PHE A 493 -23.83 16.51 -30.39
CA PHE A 493 -24.87 16.23 -29.40
C PHE A 493 -25.31 17.47 -28.64
N LEU A 494 -24.37 18.29 -28.18
CA LEU A 494 -24.67 19.47 -27.37
C LEU A 494 -25.27 20.62 -28.20
N TYR A 495 -24.78 20.86 -29.44
CA TYR A 495 -25.05 22.12 -30.17
C TYR A 495 -25.74 21.98 -31.52
N ASP A 496 -25.54 20.86 -32.22
CA ASP A 496 -25.85 20.81 -33.66
C ASP A 496 -26.99 19.86 -34.04
N CYS A 497 -27.22 18.81 -33.28
CA CYS A 497 -28.22 17.81 -33.64
C CYS A 497 -29.66 18.35 -33.50
N THR A 498 -30.42 18.27 -34.62
CA THR A 498 -31.78 18.82 -34.68
C THR A 498 -32.76 18.11 -33.73
N LEU A 499 -32.49 16.86 -33.34
CA LEU A 499 -33.29 16.14 -32.35
C LEU A 499 -33.43 16.89 -31.01
N TYR A 500 -32.44 17.72 -30.66
CA TYR A 500 -32.38 18.38 -29.35
C TYR A 500 -32.65 19.91 -29.42
N ASP A 501 -33.12 20.45 -30.55
CA ASP A 501 -33.30 21.90 -30.72
C ASP A 501 -34.23 22.52 -29.67
N GLU A 502 -35.36 21.89 -29.42
CA GLU A 502 -36.32 22.39 -28.42
C GLU A 502 -35.76 22.30 -26.98
N LEU A 503 -35.01 21.25 -26.68
CA LEU A 503 -34.36 21.14 -25.37
C LEU A 503 -33.29 22.22 -25.21
N ARG A 504 -32.50 22.53 -26.27
CA ARG A 504 -31.50 23.60 -26.21
C ARG A 504 -32.12 24.96 -25.92
N LYS A 505 -33.24 25.29 -26.54
CA LYS A 505 -33.98 26.52 -26.27
C LYS A 505 -34.44 26.56 -24.82
N GLN A 506 -35.01 25.44 -24.32
CA GLN A 506 -35.52 25.34 -22.95
C GLN A 506 -34.44 25.52 -21.88
N TYR A 507 -33.20 25.00 -22.12
CA TYR A 507 -32.10 24.96 -21.15
C TYR A 507 -30.96 25.92 -21.51
N HIS A 508 -31.17 26.90 -22.42
CA HIS A 508 -30.22 27.96 -22.78
C HIS A 508 -28.79 27.41 -23.10
N ILE A 509 -28.70 26.30 -23.85
CA ILE A 509 -27.42 25.70 -24.22
C ILE A 509 -26.85 26.35 -25.49
N TRP A 510 -25.79 27.13 -25.32
CA TRP A 510 -25.17 27.89 -26.39
C TRP A 510 -23.72 27.44 -26.70
N ARG A 511 -23.31 27.51 -27.99
CA ARG A 511 -22.03 26.98 -28.47
C ARG A 511 -20.81 27.70 -27.93
N ASP A 512 -20.90 28.98 -27.69
CA ASP A 512 -19.75 29.84 -27.35
C ASP A 512 -19.30 29.67 -25.87
N GLU A 513 -20.02 28.86 -25.09
CA GLU A 513 -19.80 28.66 -23.67
C GLU A 513 -19.55 27.19 -23.26
N THR A 514 -18.92 26.38 -24.13
CA THR A 514 -18.77 24.93 -23.87
C THR A 514 -18.11 24.64 -22.51
N TYR A 515 -17.12 25.42 -22.11
CA TYR A 515 -16.50 25.31 -20.79
C TYR A 515 -17.47 25.73 -19.68
N ALA A 516 -18.20 26.82 -19.89
CA ALA A 516 -19.11 27.39 -18.89
C ALA A 516 -20.28 26.45 -18.55
N LEU A 517 -20.68 25.55 -19.46
CA LEU A 517 -21.76 24.56 -19.19
C LEU A 517 -21.53 23.71 -17.96
N PHE A 518 -20.26 23.41 -17.65
CA PHE A 518 -19.91 22.55 -16.52
C PHE A 518 -19.51 23.33 -15.26
N LEU A 519 -19.54 24.66 -15.30
CA LEU A 519 -19.36 25.51 -14.11
C LEU A 519 -20.58 25.39 -13.19
N LYS A 520 -20.36 25.70 -11.91
CA LYS A 520 -21.34 25.53 -10.85
C LYS A 520 -22.68 26.24 -11.15
N ASP A 521 -22.62 27.44 -11.71
CA ASP A 521 -23.80 28.28 -11.95
C ASP A 521 -24.70 27.71 -13.05
N ASN A 522 -24.14 27.08 -14.08
CA ASN A 522 -24.85 26.51 -15.23
C ASN A 522 -25.14 25.00 -15.05
N LEU A 523 -24.55 24.36 -14.06
CA LEU A 523 -24.60 22.92 -13.87
C LEU A 523 -26.04 22.39 -13.69
N SER A 524 -26.92 23.20 -13.10
CA SER A 524 -28.31 22.77 -12.87
C SER A 524 -29.08 22.58 -14.18
N GLU A 525 -28.94 23.48 -15.13
CA GLU A 525 -29.58 23.38 -16.44
C GLU A 525 -28.88 22.34 -17.32
N THR A 526 -27.58 22.37 -17.34
CA THR A 526 -26.75 21.42 -18.13
C THR A 526 -27.03 19.95 -17.78
N LYS A 527 -27.13 19.61 -16.48
CA LYS A 527 -27.42 18.22 -16.06
C LYS A 527 -28.82 17.77 -16.49
N ASP A 528 -29.81 18.68 -16.43
CA ASP A 528 -31.19 18.38 -16.80
C ASP A 528 -31.34 18.26 -18.32
N PHE A 529 -30.65 19.12 -19.09
CA PHE A 529 -30.52 18.99 -20.53
C PHE A 529 -29.91 17.63 -20.91
N ILE A 530 -28.73 17.30 -20.37
CA ILE A 530 -28.03 16.03 -20.66
C ILE A 530 -28.94 14.85 -20.35
N PHE A 531 -29.62 14.88 -19.20
CA PHE A 531 -30.55 13.81 -18.80
C PHE A 531 -31.69 13.63 -19.78
N LYS A 532 -32.41 14.72 -20.13
CA LYS A 532 -33.54 14.68 -21.06
C LYS A 532 -33.10 14.35 -22.49
N ALA A 533 -31.95 14.85 -22.93
CA ALA A 533 -31.43 14.57 -24.27
C ALA A 533 -31.05 13.08 -24.44
N PHE A 534 -30.46 12.44 -23.44
CA PHE A 534 -30.23 10.99 -23.49
C PHE A 534 -31.54 10.18 -23.40
N SER A 535 -32.54 10.61 -22.62
CA SER A 535 -33.84 9.96 -22.59
C SER A 535 -34.54 10.07 -23.96
N LEU A 536 -34.59 11.28 -24.54
CA LEU A 536 -35.19 11.49 -25.87
C LEU A 536 -34.48 10.65 -26.95
N ARG A 537 -33.14 10.48 -26.82
CA ARG A 537 -32.37 9.63 -27.72
C ARG A 537 -32.80 8.15 -27.62
N GLU A 538 -33.04 7.64 -26.40
CA GLU A 538 -33.50 6.26 -26.18
C GLU A 538 -34.90 6.01 -26.73
N GLU A 539 -35.78 7.01 -26.66
CA GLU A 539 -37.15 6.95 -27.20
C GLU A 539 -37.18 6.99 -28.76
N ASN A 540 -36.19 7.63 -29.40
CA ASN A 540 -36.14 7.82 -30.86
C ASN A 540 -35.15 6.89 -31.56
N VAL A 541 -34.90 5.69 -31.03
CA VAL A 541 -34.03 4.71 -31.70
C VAL A 541 -34.64 4.34 -33.06
N PRO A 542 -33.92 4.55 -34.21
CA PRO A 542 -34.43 4.17 -35.51
C PRO A 542 -34.79 2.68 -35.59
N SER A 543 -35.96 2.35 -36.12
CA SER A 543 -36.52 0.98 -36.22
C SER A 543 -35.58 -0.02 -36.91
N ALA A 544 -34.68 0.48 -37.78
CA ALA A 544 -33.64 -0.33 -38.43
C ALA A 544 -32.55 -0.89 -37.47
N LEU A 545 -32.48 -0.47 -36.20
CA LEU A 545 -31.50 -0.91 -35.22
C LEU A 545 -32.12 -1.65 -34.00
N SER A 546 -33.42 -1.90 -34.03
CA SER A 546 -34.19 -2.58 -32.96
C SER A 546 -34.31 -4.09 -33.16
N GLY A 547 -33.53 -4.71 -34.06
CA GLY A 547 -33.46 -6.14 -34.31
C GLY A 547 -32.26 -6.83 -33.72
#